data_bdcde55265106ec8727dad1a75410a2c
#
_entry.id   bdcde55265106ec8727dad1a75410a2c
#
_cell.length_a   1.000
_cell.length_b   1.000
_cell.length_c   1.000
_cell.angle_alpha   90.00
_cell.angle_beta   90.00
_cell.angle_gamma   90.00
#
_symmetry.space_group_name_H-M   'P 1'
#
loop_
_entity.id
_entity.type
_entity.pdbx_description
1 polymer ?
#
loop_
_entity_poly.entity_id
_entity_poly.type
_entity_poly.pdbx_seq_one_letter_code
_entity_poly.pdbx_strand_id
1 'polypeptide(L)'
;MVTITDIAARLGITPSTVSRALAGSPRVKEKTRKTVEKTAMEMGYEPNIIASSLRKGHSGIVGIIVPRIYREFFSNVIGGAESVLNQAGYNVLICQTMESVESEIKALKTLRLYRVAGVMMSHAIHAVSSSYVMETLGKDIPLIQFDRVFPDVPGAKIVGANCEGSYIATKHLIEAGYKRIGNIAGYSNALLYVERLAGYRMALEDAGMPFDESIIWHDAILRETGYDAAVKAIEAGCDALYCAGDFSALGAMDALKERGISVPDEFGIVGTANESFTSLMTPTISSLGQRPFEMGQAAARAFLDGRTDTEVIPMELHIRQSSNKNNKWQK
;
A
#
# COMPACT_ATOMS: atom_id res chain seq x y z
N MET A 1 30.03 -17.79 21.21
CA MET A 1 29.22 -16.56 21.28
C MET A 1 29.17 -16.12 22.75
N VAL A 2 29.54 -14.89 23.06
CA VAL A 2 29.53 -14.37 24.44
C VAL A 2 28.09 -14.23 24.94
N THR A 3 27.85 -14.62 26.18
CA THR A 3 26.51 -14.59 26.80
C THR A 3 26.45 -13.60 27.96
N ILE A 4 25.23 -13.25 28.40
CA ILE A 4 25.04 -12.42 29.60
C ILE A 4 25.65 -13.07 30.86
N THR A 5 25.77 -14.37 30.88
CA THR A 5 26.41 -15.13 32.00
C THR A 5 27.92 -14.89 32.03
N ASP A 6 28.57 -14.82 30.85
CA ASP A 6 29.99 -14.52 30.77
C ASP A 6 30.34 -13.09 31.20
N ILE A 7 29.49 -12.12 30.83
CA ILE A 7 29.63 -10.73 31.30
C ILE A 7 29.42 -10.66 32.80
N ALA A 8 28.44 -11.36 33.33
CA ALA A 8 28.14 -11.43 34.77
C ALA A 8 29.31 -12.00 35.56
N ALA A 9 29.90 -13.10 35.07
CA ALA A 9 31.09 -13.70 35.68
C ALA A 9 32.27 -12.74 35.68
N ARG A 10 32.55 -12.04 34.58
CA ARG A 10 33.63 -11.06 34.46
C ARG A 10 33.50 -9.87 35.42
N LEU A 11 32.26 -9.44 35.69
CA LEU A 11 31.96 -8.30 36.53
C LEU A 11 31.64 -8.62 37.98
N GLY A 12 31.54 -9.90 38.35
CA GLY A 12 31.16 -10.35 39.68
C GLY A 12 29.73 -9.99 40.08
N ILE A 13 28.80 -9.88 39.11
CA ILE A 13 27.40 -9.53 39.35
C ILE A 13 26.49 -10.63 38.81
N THR A 14 25.20 -10.55 39.11
CA THR A 14 24.23 -11.58 38.60
C THR A 14 23.87 -11.38 37.13
N PRO A 15 23.59 -12.44 36.38
CA PRO A 15 23.10 -12.34 34.99
C PRO A 15 21.83 -11.48 34.85
N SER A 16 20.97 -11.47 35.88
CA SER A 16 19.78 -10.63 35.92
C SER A 16 20.11 -9.14 36.02
N THR A 17 21.22 -8.79 36.70
CA THR A 17 21.71 -7.39 36.79
C THR A 17 22.28 -6.95 35.43
N VAL A 18 23.08 -7.81 34.77
CA VAL A 18 23.58 -7.55 33.41
C VAL A 18 22.41 -7.34 32.43
N SER A 19 21.45 -8.25 32.45
CA SER A 19 20.27 -8.17 31.59
C SER A 19 19.47 -6.88 31.81
N ARG A 20 19.26 -6.43 33.06
CA ARG A 20 18.57 -5.17 33.37
C ARG A 20 19.39 -3.95 32.97
N ALA A 21 20.72 -3.99 33.14
CA ALA A 21 21.62 -2.93 32.72
C ALA A 21 21.56 -2.71 31.21
N LEU A 22 21.72 -3.78 30.42
CA LEU A 22 21.63 -3.75 28.95
C LEU A 22 20.24 -3.38 28.43
N ALA A 23 19.18 -3.63 29.20
CA ALA A 23 17.82 -3.22 28.89
C ALA A 23 17.49 -1.76 29.32
N GLY A 24 18.45 -0.99 29.82
CA GLY A 24 18.23 0.38 30.24
C GLY A 24 17.33 0.56 31.49
N SER A 25 17.14 -0.50 32.31
CA SER A 25 16.24 -0.50 33.45
C SER A 25 16.61 0.58 34.46
N PRO A 26 15.66 1.43 34.92
CA PRO A 26 15.90 2.47 35.97
C PRO A 26 16.29 1.86 37.32
N ARG A 27 16.08 0.54 37.51
CA ARG A 27 16.47 -0.16 38.72
C ARG A 27 17.98 -0.42 38.82
N VAL A 28 18.76 -0.14 37.75
CA VAL A 28 20.22 -0.27 37.74
C VAL A 28 20.85 1.10 37.75
N LYS A 29 21.76 1.33 38.70
CA LYS A 29 22.49 2.60 38.82
C LYS A 29 23.27 2.89 37.52
N GLU A 30 23.33 4.13 37.12
CA GLU A 30 23.97 4.56 35.86
C GLU A 30 25.44 4.14 35.77
N LYS A 31 26.20 4.20 36.87
CA LYS A 31 27.58 3.71 36.92
C LYS A 31 27.68 2.22 36.58
N THR A 32 26.78 1.40 37.12
CA THR A 32 26.76 -0.05 36.84
C THR A 32 26.35 -0.31 35.38
N ARG A 33 25.39 0.44 34.87
CA ARG A 33 24.96 0.33 33.48
C ARG A 33 26.10 0.60 32.50
N LYS A 34 26.80 1.73 32.66
CA LYS A 34 27.97 2.10 31.84
C LYS A 34 29.09 1.04 31.90
N THR A 35 29.34 0.46 33.09
CA THR A 35 30.33 -0.59 33.24
C THR A 35 29.93 -1.87 32.48
N VAL A 36 28.65 -2.27 32.56
CA VAL A 36 28.13 -3.44 31.86
C VAL A 36 28.16 -3.23 30.36
N GLU A 37 27.72 -2.08 29.85
CA GLU A 37 27.74 -1.71 28.42
C GLU A 37 29.16 -1.75 27.85
N LYS A 38 30.13 -1.15 28.57
CA LYS A 38 31.55 -1.18 28.18
C LYS A 38 32.09 -2.60 28.11
N THR A 39 31.85 -3.40 29.14
CA THR A 39 32.33 -4.79 29.20
C THR A 39 31.67 -5.65 28.12
N ALA A 40 30.39 -5.47 27.85
CA ALA A 40 29.69 -6.15 26.77
C ALA A 40 30.32 -5.85 25.40
N MET A 41 30.63 -4.57 25.14
CA MET A 41 31.30 -4.14 23.92
C MET A 41 32.72 -4.71 23.78
N GLU A 42 33.50 -4.67 24.87
CA GLU A 42 34.87 -5.23 24.91
C GLU A 42 34.90 -6.75 24.68
N MET A 43 33.88 -7.46 25.13
CA MET A 43 33.73 -8.90 24.95
C MET A 43 33.10 -9.29 23.61
N GLY A 44 32.66 -8.34 22.80
CA GLY A 44 31.95 -8.65 21.54
C GLY A 44 30.58 -9.30 21.78
N TYR A 45 29.89 -8.89 22.85
CA TYR A 45 28.56 -9.41 23.14
C TYR A 45 27.54 -8.80 22.19
N GLU A 46 26.87 -9.68 21.45
CA GLU A 46 25.71 -9.32 20.64
C GLU A 46 24.43 -9.71 21.39
N PRO A 47 23.49 -8.76 21.58
CA PRO A 47 22.22 -9.08 22.23
C PRO A 47 21.49 -10.22 21.51
N ASN A 48 21.18 -11.29 22.22
CA ASN A 48 20.33 -12.34 21.67
C ASN A 48 18.89 -11.81 21.52
N ILE A 49 18.53 -11.48 20.28
CA ILE A 49 17.21 -10.95 19.91
C ILE A 49 16.10 -11.92 20.36
N ILE A 50 16.32 -13.24 20.24
CA ILE A 50 15.35 -14.27 20.63
C ILE A 50 15.12 -14.24 22.15
N ALA A 51 16.18 -14.15 22.95
CA ALA A 51 16.07 -14.07 24.40
C ALA A 51 15.47 -12.74 24.88
N SER A 52 15.68 -11.66 24.15
CA SER A 52 15.03 -10.35 24.38
C SER A 52 13.53 -10.40 24.06
N SER A 53 13.17 -11.04 22.96
CA SER A 53 11.80 -11.25 22.47
C SER A 53 10.95 -12.05 23.45
N LEU A 54 11.51 -13.10 24.05
CA LEU A 54 10.84 -13.90 25.07
C LEU A 54 10.42 -13.07 26.29
N ARG A 55 11.19 -12.03 26.65
CA ARG A 55 10.87 -11.16 27.77
C ARG A 55 9.86 -10.07 27.42
N LYS A 56 9.87 -9.58 26.17
CA LYS A 56 8.95 -8.56 25.66
C LYS A 56 7.62 -9.15 25.19
N GLY A 57 7.55 -10.46 24.97
CA GLY A 57 6.41 -11.17 24.38
C GLY A 57 6.36 -11.09 22.86
N HIS A 58 7.21 -10.29 22.21
CA HIS A 58 7.29 -10.15 20.75
C HIS A 58 8.72 -9.91 20.26
N SER A 59 8.97 -10.18 18.98
CA SER A 59 10.31 -10.14 18.37
C SER A 59 10.89 -8.73 18.12
N GLY A 60 10.10 -7.65 18.30
CA GLY A 60 10.50 -6.30 17.86
C GLY A 60 10.48 -6.16 16.33
N ILE A 61 9.78 -7.05 15.65
CA ILE A 61 9.60 -7.08 14.20
C ILE A 61 8.12 -6.80 13.91
N VAL A 62 7.83 -5.96 12.93
CA VAL A 62 6.50 -5.79 12.33
C VAL A 62 6.50 -6.47 10.97
N GLY A 63 5.55 -7.37 10.73
CA GLY A 63 5.38 -8.00 9.43
C GLY A 63 4.62 -7.09 8.47
N ILE A 64 5.10 -6.96 7.23
CA ILE A 64 4.35 -6.27 6.17
C ILE A 64 4.05 -7.27 5.07
N ILE A 65 2.77 -7.51 4.80
CA ILE A 65 2.30 -8.42 3.74
C ILE A 65 1.79 -7.58 2.58
N VAL A 66 2.38 -7.76 1.41
CA VAL A 66 2.01 -7.06 0.16
C VAL A 66 1.82 -8.03 -0.99
N PRO A 67 0.92 -7.75 -1.93
CA PRO A 67 0.74 -8.58 -3.11
C PRO A 67 1.96 -8.63 -4.02
N ARG A 68 2.57 -7.46 -4.32
CA ARG A 68 3.67 -7.35 -5.28
C ARG A 68 4.66 -6.26 -4.88
N ILE A 69 5.81 -6.64 -4.37
CA ILE A 69 6.84 -5.71 -3.89
C ILE A 69 7.41 -4.81 -5.00
N TYR A 70 7.41 -5.28 -6.24
CA TYR A 70 7.93 -4.53 -7.39
C TYR A 70 6.97 -3.48 -7.94
N ARG A 71 5.73 -3.39 -7.44
CA ARG A 71 4.82 -2.28 -7.74
C ARG A 71 5.21 -1.07 -6.91
N GLU A 72 5.41 0.06 -7.57
CA GLU A 72 5.89 1.30 -6.94
C GLU A 72 4.99 1.73 -5.77
N PHE A 73 3.67 1.56 -5.91
CA PHE A 73 2.73 1.79 -4.83
C PHE A 73 3.11 1.04 -3.54
N PHE A 74 3.32 -0.28 -3.62
CA PHE A 74 3.63 -1.08 -2.42
C PHE A 74 5.03 -0.81 -1.88
N SER A 75 6.03 -0.60 -2.73
CA SER A 75 7.38 -0.24 -2.27
C SER A 75 7.41 1.10 -1.54
N ASN A 76 6.62 2.08 -1.99
CA ASN A 76 6.48 3.36 -1.30
C ASN A 76 5.71 3.23 0.03
N VAL A 77 4.65 2.40 0.11
CA VAL A 77 3.97 2.11 1.39
C VAL A 77 4.95 1.49 2.38
N ILE A 78 5.76 0.51 1.95
CA ILE A 78 6.79 -0.12 2.79
C ILE A 78 7.79 0.93 3.29
N GLY A 79 8.31 1.79 2.39
CA GLY A 79 9.24 2.86 2.77
C GLY A 79 8.65 3.85 3.76
N GLY A 80 7.37 4.23 3.57
CA GLY A 80 6.65 5.08 4.52
C GLY A 80 6.50 4.43 5.90
N ALA A 81 6.10 3.15 5.95
CA ALA A 81 5.96 2.40 7.18
C ALA A 81 7.31 2.24 7.90
N GLU A 82 8.34 1.82 7.16
CA GLU A 82 9.69 1.64 7.69
C GLU A 82 10.24 2.94 8.31
N SER A 83 10.02 4.10 7.68
CA SER A 83 10.49 5.39 8.17
C SER A 83 9.98 5.72 9.58
N VAL A 84 8.78 5.26 9.93
CA VAL A 84 8.17 5.47 11.26
C VAL A 84 8.56 4.34 12.23
N LEU A 85 8.49 3.08 11.78
CA LEU A 85 8.77 1.91 12.62
C LEU A 85 10.21 1.87 13.10
N ASN A 86 11.18 2.21 12.24
CA ASN A 86 12.61 2.25 12.61
C ASN A 86 12.90 3.28 13.70
N GLN A 87 12.27 4.45 13.66
CA GLN A 87 12.39 5.46 14.72
C GLN A 87 11.84 4.97 16.07
N ALA A 88 10.83 4.10 16.02
CA ALA A 88 10.26 3.46 17.21
C ALA A 88 11.00 2.18 17.64
N GLY A 89 12.10 1.82 16.98
CA GLY A 89 12.94 0.66 17.31
C GLY A 89 12.41 -0.69 16.83
N TYR A 90 11.51 -0.70 15.84
CA TYR A 90 11.04 -1.91 15.18
C TYR A 90 11.76 -2.14 13.86
N ASN A 91 12.03 -3.42 13.55
CA ASN A 91 12.46 -3.85 12.23
C ASN A 91 11.26 -4.32 11.42
N VAL A 92 11.41 -4.35 10.09
CA VAL A 92 10.35 -4.78 9.16
C VAL A 92 10.71 -6.13 8.56
N LEU A 93 9.74 -7.05 8.51
CA LEU A 93 9.81 -8.31 7.76
C LEU A 93 8.76 -8.30 6.65
N ILE A 94 9.22 -8.28 5.40
CA ILE A 94 8.33 -8.16 4.24
C ILE A 94 7.99 -9.55 3.72
N CYS A 95 6.70 -9.81 3.50
CA CYS A 95 6.17 -11.01 2.88
C CYS A 95 5.41 -10.65 1.60
N GLN A 96 5.78 -11.26 0.49
CA GLN A 96 5.10 -11.09 -0.78
C GLN A 96 4.18 -12.28 -1.07
N THR A 97 2.95 -12.01 -1.54
CA THR A 97 1.94 -13.05 -1.78
C THR A 97 1.70 -13.39 -3.24
N MET A 98 2.11 -12.55 -4.18
CA MET A 98 1.86 -12.71 -5.63
C MET A 98 0.36 -12.89 -5.95
N GLU A 99 -0.51 -12.18 -5.23
CA GLU A 99 -1.99 -12.25 -5.35
C GLU A 99 -2.60 -13.60 -4.95
N SER A 100 -1.86 -14.45 -4.23
CA SER A 100 -2.32 -15.77 -3.78
C SER A 100 -2.77 -15.74 -2.32
N VAL A 101 -4.01 -16.13 -2.08
CA VAL A 101 -4.57 -16.32 -0.72
C VAL A 101 -3.82 -17.40 0.07
N GLU A 102 -3.38 -18.46 -0.61
CA GLU A 102 -2.57 -19.50 0.03
C GLU A 102 -1.24 -18.93 0.56
N SER A 103 -0.60 -18.06 -0.25
CA SER A 103 0.62 -17.36 0.16
C SER A 103 0.37 -16.38 1.30
N GLU A 104 -0.78 -15.71 1.36
CA GLU A 104 -1.18 -14.89 2.51
C GLU A 104 -1.29 -15.72 3.78
N ILE A 105 -1.99 -16.85 3.74
CA ILE A 105 -2.12 -17.77 4.86
C ILE A 105 -0.74 -18.23 5.33
N LYS A 106 0.15 -18.58 4.40
CA LYS A 106 1.52 -18.99 4.73
C LYS A 106 2.30 -17.84 5.38
N ALA A 107 2.18 -16.62 4.87
CA ALA A 107 2.83 -15.44 5.43
C ALA A 107 2.32 -15.15 6.86
N LEU A 108 1.01 -15.16 7.08
CA LEU A 108 0.40 -14.96 8.40
C LEU A 108 0.87 -16.03 9.40
N LYS A 109 0.90 -17.32 9.01
CA LYS A 109 1.44 -18.41 9.85
C LYS A 109 2.90 -18.18 10.22
N THR A 110 3.71 -17.77 9.24
CA THR A 110 5.13 -17.48 9.45
C THR A 110 5.32 -16.33 10.44
N LEU A 111 4.64 -15.21 10.23
CA LEU A 111 4.72 -14.04 11.12
C LEU A 111 4.27 -14.36 12.55
N ARG A 112 3.21 -15.17 12.70
CA ARG A 112 2.76 -15.66 14.01
C ARG A 112 3.83 -16.53 14.70
N LEU A 113 4.49 -17.43 13.97
CA LEU A 113 5.58 -18.26 14.51
C LEU A 113 6.77 -17.42 14.95
N TYR A 114 7.11 -16.36 14.22
CA TYR A 114 8.15 -15.40 14.59
C TYR A 114 7.74 -14.45 15.71
N ARG A 115 6.50 -14.55 16.24
CA ARG A 115 5.96 -13.68 17.29
C ARG A 115 6.19 -12.20 16.97
N VAL A 116 5.81 -11.79 15.79
CA VAL A 116 5.93 -10.38 15.38
C VAL A 116 5.12 -9.48 16.31
N ALA A 117 5.53 -8.22 16.44
CA ALA A 117 4.87 -7.24 17.28
C ALA A 117 3.52 -6.78 16.71
N GLY A 118 3.34 -6.90 15.39
CA GLY A 118 2.13 -6.57 14.65
C GLY A 118 2.26 -6.96 13.19
N VAL A 119 1.16 -6.93 12.48
CA VAL A 119 1.10 -7.19 11.04
C VAL A 119 0.40 -6.02 10.34
N MET A 120 1.00 -5.53 9.27
CA MET A 120 0.40 -4.61 8.32
C MET A 120 0.16 -5.36 7.01
N MET A 121 -1.04 -5.32 6.42
CA MET A 121 -1.30 -6.08 5.20
C MET A 121 -2.24 -5.39 4.22
N SER A 122 -1.96 -5.60 2.94
CA SER A 122 -2.88 -5.38 1.83
C SER A 122 -3.22 -6.73 1.22
N HIS A 123 -4.52 -7.03 1.11
CA HIS A 123 -4.99 -8.35 0.72
C HIS A 123 -4.76 -8.66 -0.77
N ALA A 124 -4.65 -9.96 -1.08
CA ALA A 124 -4.63 -10.44 -2.46
C ALA A 124 -5.93 -10.06 -3.17
N ILE A 125 -5.85 -9.69 -4.43
CA ILE A 125 -7.00 -9.21 -5.20
C ILE A 125 -8.09 -10.28 -5.39
N HIS A 126 -7.70 -11.55 -5.35
CA HIS A 126 -8.62 -12.68 -5.50
C HIS A 126 -9.18 -13.20 -4.16
N ALA A 127 -8.87 -12.55 -3.05
CA ALA A 127 -9.41 -12.92 -1.75
C ALA A 127 -10.89 -12.49 -1.67
N VAL A 128 -11.79 -13.48 -1.61
CA VAL A 128 -13.24 -13.28 -1.56
C VAL A 128 -13.83 -13.48 -0.17
N SER A 129 -13.02 -13.91 0.80
CA SER A 129 -13.42 -14.15 2.20
C SER A 129 -12.30 -13.73 3.12
N SER A 130 -12.68 -13.17 4.27
CA SER A 130 -11.78 -12.70 5.32
C SER A 130 -11.51 -13.74 6.41
N SER A 131 -12.27 -14.82 6.48
CA SER A 131 -12.29 -15.77 7.62
C SER A 131 -10.92 -16.29 8.01
N TYR A 132 -10.06 -16.59 7.01
CA TYR A 132 -8.72 -17.13 7.23
C TYR A 132 -7.78 -16.17 7.97
N VAL A 133 -8.03 -14.87 7.93
CA VAL A 133 -7.08 -13.86 8.44
C VAL A 133 -6.89 -14.02 9.94
N MET A 134 -7.98 -13.85 10.71
CA MET A 134 -7.91 -13.93 12.17
C MET A 134 -7.77 -15.37 12.68
N GLU A 135 -8.29 -16.37 11.96
CA GLU A 135 -8.07 -17.78 12.28
C GLU A 135 -6.57 -18.15 12.23
N THR A 136 -5.85 -17.57 11.25
CA THR A 136 -4.43 -17.85 11.05
C THR A 136 -3.55 -16.99 11.96
N LEU A 137 -3.78 -15.68 12.01
CA LEU A 137 -2.95 -14.73 12.77
C LEU A 137 -3.16 -14.88 14.28
N GLY A 138 -4.40 -15.12 14.71
CA GLY A 138 -4.80 -15.09 16.12
C GLY A 138 -5.17 -13.68 16.57
N LYS A 139 -5.72 -13.57 17.79
CA LYS A 139 -6.27 -12.30 18.32
C LYS A 139 -5.20 -11.46 19.06
N ASP A 140 -4.06 -12.06 19.37
CA ASP A 140 -3.03 -11.44 20.21
C ASP A 140 -2.04 -10.57 19.42
N ILE A 141 -2.05 -10.64 18.09
CA ILE A 141 -1.18 -9.88 17.21
C ILE A 141 -1.99 -8.76 16.56
N PRO A 142 -1.65 -7.48 16.84
CA PRO A 142 -2.29 -6.35 16.19
C PRO A 142 -2.23 -6.42 14.67
N LEU A 143 -3.36 -6.16 14.00
CA LEU A 143 -3.46 -6.14 12.55
C LEU A 143 -3.86 -4.74 12.07
N ILE A 144 -3.10 -4.21 11.14
CA ILE A 144 -3.41 -2.99 10.40
C ILE A 144 -3.60 -3.37 8.93
N GLN A 145 -4.75 -3.06 8.38
CA GLN A 145 -5.01 -3.27 6.95
C GLN A 145 -4.77 -1.97 6.19
N PHE A 146 -4.27 -2.04 4.97
CA PHE A 146 -4.12 -0.88 4.11
C PHE A 146 -4.46 -1.19 2.66
N ASP A 147 -4.90 -0.16 1.90
CA ASP A 147 -5.29 -0.24 0.49
C ASP A 147 -6.44 -1.22 0.26
N ARG A 148 -6.16 -2.51 0.19
CA ARG A 148 -7.17 -3.58 0.06
C ARG A 148 -7.49 -4.13 1.43
N VAL A 149 -8.69 -3.85 1.89
CA VAL A 149 -9.14 -4.15 3.25
C VAL A 149 -10.41 -4.99 3.24
N PHE A 150 -10.57 -5.78 4.28
CA PHE A 150 -11.83 -6.43 4.61
C PHE A 150 -12.50 -5.64 5.75
N PRO A 151 -13.70 -5.08 5.53
CA PRO A 151 -14.40 -4.28 6.55
C PRO A 151 -14.70 -5.05 7.84
N ASP A 152 -14.97 -6.34 7.74
CA ASP A 152 -15.33 -7.26 8.83
C ASP A 152 -14.13 -7.76 9.65
N VAL A 153 -12.90 -7.57 9.17
CA VAL A 153 -11.70 -7.95 9.92
C VAL A 153 -11.34 -6.86 10.93
N PRO A 154 -11.11 -7.22 12.22
CA PRO A 154 -10.70 -6.28 13.26
C PRO A 154 -9.37 -5.60 12.97
N GLY A 155 -9.15 -4.42 13.56
CA GLY A 155 -7.93 -3.63 13.45
C GLY A 155 -8.13 -2.36 12.61
N ALA A 156 -7.14 -1.48 12.64
CA ALA A 156 -7.19 -0.23 11.88
C ALA A 156 -7.14 -0.48 10.36
N LYS A 157 -7.78 0.42 9.63
CA LYS A 157 -7.81 0.38 8.16
C LYS A 157 -7.34 1.71 7.60
N ILE A 158 -6.34 1.68 6.75
CA ILE A 158 -5.80 2.87 6.09
C ILE A 158 -6.13 2.74 4.60
N VAL A 159 -7.08 3.54 4.14
CA VAL A 159 -7.64 3.44 2.78
C VAL A 159 -7.48 4.75 2.03
N GLY A 160 -7.46 4.70 0.71
CA GLY A 160 -7.51 5.92 -0.11
C GLY A 160 -8.93 6.47 -0.22
N ALA A 161 -9.08 7.77 -0.47
CA ALA A 161 -10.36 8.42 -0.80
C ALA A 161 -10.79 8.04 -2.23
N ASN A 162 -11.04 6.74 -2.47
CA ASN A 162 -11.22 6.18 -3.81
C ASN A 162 -12.43 6.75 -4.54
N CYS A 163 -13.57 6.90 -3.85
CA CYS A 163 -14.79 7.45 -4.44
C CYS A 163 -14.61 8.93 -4.82
N GLU A 164 -14.11 9.74 -3.89
CA GLU A 164 -13.86 11.16 -4.13
C GLU A 164 -12.79 11.37 -5.22
N GLY A 165 -11.70 10.62 -5.17
CA GLY A 165 -10.62 10.73 -6.16
C GLY A 165 -11.11 10.40 -7.57
N SER A 166 -11.84 9.30 -7.75
CA SER A 166 -12.38 8.93 -9.06
C SER A 166 -13.47 9.86 -9.56
N TYR A 167 -14.26 10.45 -8.66
CA TYR A 167 -15.17 11.55 -8.98
C TYR A 167 -14.39 12.73 -9.56
N ILE A 168 -13.32 13.17 -8.90
CA ILE A 168 -12.47 14.30 -9.37
C ILE A 168 -11.84 13.97 -10.73
N ALA A 169 -11.32 12.76 -10.92
CA ALA A 169 -10.70 12.33 -12.17
C ALA A 169 -11.70 12.31 -13.34
N THR A 170 -12.91 11.80 -13.12
CA THR A 170 -13.96 11.75 -14.13
C THR A 170 -14.51 13.15 -14.44
N LYS A 171 -14.74 13.94 -13.40
CA LYS A 171 -15.17 15.35 -13.55
C LYS A 171 -14.17 16.16 -14.38
N HIS A 172 -12.87 15.95 -14.18
CA HIS A 172 -11.84 16.59 -15.00
C HIS A 172 -12.00 16.24 -16.49
N LEU A 173 -12.26 14.98 -16.85
CA LEU A 173 -12.50 14.58 -18.23
C LEU A 173 -13.76 15.26 -18.81
N ILE A 174 -14.82 15.34 -18.02
CA ILE A 174 -16.06 16.04 -18.41
C ILE A 174 -15.79 17.53 -18.67
N GLU A 175 -15.09 18.20 -17.75
CA GLU A 175 -14.74 19.62 -17.87
C GLU A 175 -13.76 19.90 -19.02
N ALA A 176 -12.90 18.93 -19.37
CA ALA A 176 -12.05 18.98 -20.56
C ALA A 176 -12.84 18.83 -21.87
N GLY A 177 -14.14 18.54 -21.81
CA GLY A 177 -15.06 18.52 -22.94
C GLY A 177 -15.25 17.16 -23.61
N TYR A 178 -14.79 16.06 -22.98
CA TYR A 178 -15.06 14.71 -23.44
C TYR A 178 -16.54 14.34 -23.26
N LYS A 179 -17.12 13.58 -24.17
CA LYS A 179 -18.57 13.34 -24.25
C LYS A 179 -19.00 11.90 -23.96
N ARG A 180 -18.15 10.93 -24.24
CA ARG A 180 -18.42 9.52 -24.01
C ARG A 180 -17.24 8.88 -23.28
N ILE A 181 -17.24 9.02 -21.97
CA ILE A 181 -16.15 8.61 -21.10
C ILE A 181 -16.39 7.16 -20.68
N GLY A 182 -15.52 6.23 -21.09
CA GLY A 182 -15.57 4.84 -20.62
C GLY A 182 -14.77 4.64 -19.32
N ASN A 183 -15.00 3.51 -18.68
CA ASN A 183 -14.27 3.15 -17.45
C ASN A 183 -13.55 1.81 -17.60
N ILE A 184 -12.22 1.81 -17.52
CA ILE A 184 -11.46 0.58 -17.34
C ILE A 184 -11.40 0.29 -15.85
N ALA A 185 -12.33 -0.52 -15.36
CA ALA A 185 -12.51 -0.83 -13.95
C ALA A 185 -11.60 -1.97 -13.47
N GLY A 186 -11.39 -2.03 -12.17
CA GLY A 186 -10.71 -3.15 -11.53
C GLY A 186 -11.69 -4.26 -11.11
N TYR A 187 -11.27 -5.06 -10.18
CA TYR A 187 -12.01 -6.23 -9.71
C TYR A 187 -13.20 -5.85 -8.81
N SER A 188 -14.38 -6.32 -9.13
CA SER A 188 -15.63 -6.00 -8.40
C SER A 188 -15.70 -6.56 -6.97
N ASN A 189 -14.84 -7.52 -6.63
CA ASN A 189 -14.74 -8.10 -5.28
C ASN A 189 -13.85 -7.28 -4.32
N ALA A 190 -13.13 -6.27 -4.81
CA ALA A 190 -12.26 -5.43 -3.98
C ALA A 190 -12.90 -4.05 -3.77
N LEU A 191 -13.12 -3.68 -2.50
CA LEU A 191 -13.86 -2.48 -2.09
C LEU A 191 -13.34 -1.22 -2.78
N LEU A 192 -12.03 -1.04 -2.87
CA LEU A 192 -11.43 0.14 -3.50
C LEU A 192 -11.88 0.35 -4.97
N TYR A 193 -12.08 -0.74 -5.74
CA TYR A 193 -12.52 -0.61 -7.13
C TYR A 193 -14.03 -0.36 -7.23
N VAL A 194 -14.81 -0.92 -6.29
CA VAL A 194 -16.25 -0.59 -6.16
C VAL A 194 -16.42 0.90 -5.87
N GLU A 195 -15.63 1.44 -4.95
CA GLU A 195 -15.62 2.87 -4.62
C GLU A 195 -15.19 3.74 -5.81
N ARG A 196 -14.17 3.32 -6.57
CA ARG A 196 -13.74 4.04 -7.78
C ARG A 196 -14.83 4.08 -8.84
N LEU A 197 -15.51 2.97 -9.07
CA LEU A 197 -16.63 2.92 -10.00
C LEU A 197 -17.81 3.80 -9.53
N ALA A 198 -18.08 3.83 -8.23
CA ALA A 198 -19.10 4.69 -7.66
C ALA A 198 -18.78 6.19 -7.89
N GLY A 199 -17.54 6.62 -7.68
CA GLY A 199 -17.13 8.01 -7.93
C GLY A 199 -17.22 8.40 -9.41
N TYR A 200 -16.81 7.49 -10.32
CA TYR A 200 -17.00 7.68 -11.77
C TYR A 200 -18.48 7.89 -12.11
N ARG A 201 -19.36 7.02 -11.59
CA ARG A 201 -20.81 7.12 -11.81
C ARG A 201 -21.38 8.44 -11.28
N MET A 202 -21.03 8.80 -10.06
CA MET A 202 -21.49 10.06 -9.45
C MET A 202 -21.10 11.29 -10.27
N ALA A 203 -19.88 11.32 -10.82
CA ALA A 203 -19.44 12.44 -11.66
C ALA A 203 -20.24 12.57 -12.98
N LEU A 204 -20.61 11.44 -13.59
CA LEU A 204 -21.48 11.44 -14.77
C LEU A 204 -22.90 11.91 -14.43
N GLU A 205 -23.47 11.40 -13.35
CA GLU A 205 -24.82 11.75 -12.88
C GLU A 205 -24.92 13.26 -12.56
N ASP A 206 -23.96 13.82 -11.85
CA ASP A 206 -23.89 15.26 -11.52
C ASP A 206 -23.77 16.15 -12.77
N ALA A 207 -23.14 15.65 -13.82
CA ALA A 207 -23.02 16.33 -15.11
C ALA A 207 -24.22 16.11 -16.05
N GLY A 208 -25.22 15.32 -15.63
CA GLY A 208 -26.36 14.96 -16.49
C GLY A 208 -25.99 14.03 -17.65
N MET A 209 -24.86 13.34 -17.55
CA MET A 209 -24.40 12.38 -18.55
C MET A 209 -24.95 10.97 -18.23
N PRO A 210 -25.30 10.15 -19.22
CA PRO A 210 -25.82 8.81 -18.96
C PRO A 210 -24.73 7.89 -18.43
N PHE A 211 -25.05 7.12 -17.40
CA PHE A 211 -24.24 5.97 -16.97
C PHE A 211 -24.59 4.77 -17.87
N ASP A 212 -23.61 4.26 -18.59
CA ASP A 212 -23.76 3.16 -19.54
C ASP A 212 -22.84 1.99 -19.14
N GLU A 213 -23.42 0.92 -18.62
CA GLU A 213 -22.66 -0.27 -18.19
C GLU A 213 -21.92 -0.97 -19.34
N SER A 214 -22.34 -0.77 -20.58
CA SER A 214 -21.71 -1.39 -21.77
C SER A 214 -20.30 -0.85 -22.06
N ILE A 215 -19.94 0.29 -21.47
CA ILE A 215 -18.61 0.91 -21.59
C ILE A 215 -17.80 0.85 -20.30
N ILE A 216 -18.07 -0.16 -19.46
CA ILE A 216 -17.31 -0.49 -18.26
C ILE A 216 -16.64 -1.85 -18.44
N TRP A 217 -15.31 -1.86 -18.40
CA TRP A 217 -14.51 -3.08 -18.59
C TRP A 217 -13.89 -3.47 -17.25
N HIS A 218 -14.45 -4.51 -16.63
CA HIS A 218 -13.99 -5.05 -15.36
C HIS A 218 -12.71 -5.88 -15.53
N ASP A 219 -11.99 -6.08 -14.41
CA ASP A 219 -10.80 -6.93 -14.27
C ASP A 219 -9.61 -6.52 -15.17
N ALA A 220 -9.63 -5.30 -15.70
CA ALA A 220 -8.67 -4.82 -16.70
C ALA A 220 -7.59 -3.91 -16.09
N ILE A 221 -6.82 -4.41 -15.08
CA ILE A 221 -5.80 -3.64 -14.37
C ILE A 221 -4.36 -3.81 -14.89
N LEU A 222 -4.15 -4.71 -15.83
CA LEU A 222 -2.86 -4.96 -16.46
C LEU A 222 -2.74 -4.18 -17.78
N ARG A 223 -1.50 -4.06 -18.31
CA ARG A 223 -1.26 -3.38 -19.57
C ARG A 223 -2.00 -4.07 -20.73
N GLU A 224 -1.92 -5.40 -20.78
CA GLU A 224 -2.53 -6.22 -21.83
C GLU A 224 -4.06 -6.10 -21.80
N THR A 225 -4.66 -6.26 -20.62
CA THR A 225 -6.12 -6.16 -20.47
C THR A 225 -6.62 -4.73 -20.64
N GLY A 226 -5.81 -3.73 -20.28
CA GLY A 226 -6.07 -2.32 -20.55
C GLY A 226 -6.06 -1.98 -22.05
N TYR A 227 -5.14 -2.59 -22.80
CA TYR A 227 -5.10 -2.49 -24.27
C TYR A 227 -6.39 -3.05 -24.89
N ASP A 228 -6.78 -4.27 -24.51
CA ASP A 228 -8.00 -4.91 -25.05
C ASP A 228 -9.26 -4.13 -24.71
N ALA A 229 -9.34 -3.58 -23.49
CA ALA A 229 -10.46 -2.74 -23.07
C ALA A 229 -10.51 -1.42 -23.86
N ALA A 230 -9.37 -0.80 -24.13
CA ALA A 230 -9.30 0.42 -24.93
C ALA A 230 -9.72 0.20 -26.39
N VAL A 231 -9.37 -0.95 -26.99
CA VAL A 231 -9.86 -1.33 -28.33
C VAL A 231 -11.37 -1.33 -28.35
N LYS A 232 -12.00 -2.00 -27.40
CA LYS A 232 -13.47 -2.05 -27.27
C LYS A 232 -14.07 -0.65 -26.99
N ALA A 233 -13.37 0.19 -26.23
CA ALA A 233 -13.81 1.56 -25.94
C ALA A 233 -13.85 2.40 -27.21
N ILE A 234 -12.83 2.30 -28.06
CA ILE A 234 -12.77 2.97 -29.37
C ILE A 234 -13.94 2.51 -30.25
N GLU A 235 -14.17 1.19 -30.34
CA GLU A 235 -15.28 0.59 -31.12
C GLU A 235 -16.65 1.02 -30.59
N ALA A 236 -16.79 1.21 -29.26
CA ALA A 236 -18.00 1.72 -28.63
C ALA A 236 -18.18 3.24 -28.77
N GLY A 237 -17.26 3.95 -29.46
CA GLY A 237 -17.33 5.38 -29.70
C GLY A 237 -17.00 6.23 -28.46
N CYS A 238 -16.25 5.69 -27.50
CA CYS A 238 -15.71 6.52 -26.41
C CYS A 238 -14.69 7.53 -26.94
N ASP A 239 -14.62 8.70 -26.30
CA ASP A 239 -13.62 9.74 -26.57
C ASP A 239 -12.71 10.00 -25.35
N ALA A 240 -12.93 9.28 -24.24
CA ALA A 240 -12.03 9.26 -23.09
C ALA A 240 -12.18 7.99 -22.28
N LEU A 241 -11.14 7.70 -21.45
CA LEU A 241 -11.13 6.61 -20.48
C LEU A 241 -10.64 7.11 -19.12
N TYR A 242 -11.39 6.77 -18.07
CA TYR A 242 -10.88 6.72 -16.71
C TYR A 242 -10.44 5.29 -16.41
N CYS A 243 -9.17 5.11 -16.03
CA CYS A 243 -8.57 3.80 -15.79
C CYS A 243 -8.29 3.62 -14.29
N ALA A 244 -8.77 2.52 -13.71
CA ALA A 244 -8.58 2.19 -12.30
C ALA A 244 -7.11 1.85 -11.93
N GLY A 245 -6.18 1.92 -12.88
CA GLY A 245 -4.75 1.75 -12.69
C GLY A 245 -3.93 2.33 -13.85
N ASP A 246 -2.70 2.77 -13.56
CA ASP A 246 -1.82 3.35 -14.59
C ASP A 246 -1.31 2.32 -15.60
N PHE A 247 -1.19 1.05 -15.22
CA PHE A 247 -0.81 0.01 -16.17
C PHE A 247 -1.90 -0.24 -17.20
N SER A 248 -3.18 -0.18 -16.83
CA SER A 248 -4.26 -0.25 -17.81
C SER A 248 -4.32 1.03 -18.66
N ALA A 249 -4.04 2.20 -18.09
CA ALA A 249 -3.90 3.44 -18.85
C ALA A 249 -2.75 3.36 -19.87
N LEU A 250 -1.62 2.75 -19.51
CA LEU A 250 -0.50 2.49 -20.42
C LEU A 250 -0.93 1.59 -21.59
N GLY A 251 -1.67 0.50 -21.33
CA GLY A 251 -2.21 -0.34 -22.37
C GLY A 251 -3.17 0.41 -23.28
N ALA A 252 -4.02 1.27 -22.71
CA ALA A 252 -4.92 2.12 -23.50
C ALA A 252 -4.14 3.11 -24.40
N MET A 253 -3.05 3.70 -23.91
CA MET A 253 -2.16 4.55 -24.72
C MET A 253 -1.55 3.79 -25.89
N ASP A 254 -1.14 2.52 -25.69
CA ASP A 254 -0.62 1.68 -26.77
C ASP A 254 -1.68 1.43 -27.84
N ALA A 255 -2.91 1.09 -27.46
CA ALA A 255 -4.02 0.84 -28.38
C ALA A 255 -4.38 2.07 -29.23
N LEU A 256 -4.39 3.25 -28.63
CA LEU A 256 -4.64 4.52 -29.32
C LEU A 256 -3.51 4.87 -30.29
N LYS A 257 -2.26 4.71 -29.86
CA LYS A 257 -1.07 4.98 -30.68
C LYS A 257 -1.04 4.08 -31.93
N GLU A 258 -1.32 2.79 -31.79
CA GLU A 258 -1.35 1.85 -32.91
C GLU A 258 -2.44 2.18 -33.95
N ARG A 259 -3.53 2.85 -33.51
CA ARG A 259 -4.63 3.28 -34.39
C ARG A 259 -4.47 4.70 -34.89
N GLY A 260 -3.37 5.38 -34.55
CA GLY A 260 -3.11 6.76 -34.96
C GLY A 260 -4.07 7.78 -34.33
N ILE A 261 -4.73 7.44 -33.22
CA ILE A 261 -5.65 8.34 -32.50
C ILE A 261 -4.85 9.30 -31.63
N SER A 262 -5.08 10.60 -31.80
CA SER A 262 -4.35 11.64 -31.09
C SER A 262 -4.80 11.78 -29.64
N VAL A 263 -3.83 11.78 -28.71
CA VAL A 263 -4.06 12.03 -27.29
C VAL A 263 -3.35 13.34 -26.94
N PRO A 264 -4.03 14.33 -26.37
CA PRO A 264 -5.41 14.36 -25.84
C PRO A 264 -6.49 14.83 -26.84
N ASP A 265 -6.15 15.23 -28.08
CA ASP A 265 -7.04 15.98 -28.97
C ASP A 265 -8.29 15.19 -29.36
N GLU A 266 -8.14 13.93 -29.72
CA GLU A 266 -9.24 13.03 -30.11
C GLU A 266 -9.69 12.13 -28.94
N PHE A 267 -8.76 11.75 -28.05
CA PHE A 267 -9.05 10.80 -26.97
C PHE A 267 -8.33 11.18 -25.67
N GLY A 268 -9.05 11.19 -24.54
CA GLY A 268 -8.51 11.51 -23.23
C GLY A 268 -8.25 10.28 -22.37
N ILE A 269 -7.17 10.32 -21.57
CA ILE A 269 -6.88 9.26 -20.60
C ILE A 269 -6.51 9.84 -19.24
N VAL A 270 -7.11 9.27 -18.18
CA VAL A 270 -6.69 9.46 -16.79
C VAL A 270 -6.49 8.09 -16.16
N GLY A 271 -5.31 7.86 -15.58
CA GLY A 271 -4.95 6.66 -14.81
C GLY A 271 -5.15 6.83 -13.31
N THR A 272 -4.67 5.83 -12.56
CA THR A 272 -4.68 5.84 -11.08
C THR A 272 -3.44 5.13 -10.57
N ALA A 273 -2.78 5.70 -9.60
CA ALA A 273 -1.63 5.34 -8.78
C ALA A 273 -0.48 6.36 -8.86
N ASN A 274 -0.40 7.14 -9.93
CA ASN A 274 0.67 8.08 -10.22
C ASN A 274 2.05 7.38 -10.22
N GLU A 275 2.12 6.22 -10.90
CA GLU A 275 3.37 5.49 -11.13
C GLU A 275 4.36 6.40 -11.88
N SER A 276 5.66 6.30 -11.58
CA SER A 276 6.71 7.20 -12.11
C SER A 276 6.74 7.28 -13.63
N PHE A 277 6.47 6.17 -14.33
CA PHE A 277 6.46 6.13 -15.79
C PHE A 277 5.42 7.07 -16.42
N THR A 278 4.34 7.40 -15.70
CA THR A 278 3.28 8.29 -16.22
C THR A 278 3.77 9.68 -16.55
N SER A 279 4.81 10.16 -15.86
CA SER A 279 5.47 11.45 -16.10
C SER A 279 6.59 11.38 -17.14
N LEU A 280 7.03 10.18 -17.53
CA LEU A 280 8.17 9.96 -18.44
C LEU A 280 7.75 9.59 -19.86
N MET A 281 6.47 9.26 -20.06
CA MET A 281 5.93 8.93 -21.38
C MET A 281 5.70 10.16 -22.25
N THR A 282 5.40 9.91 -23.53
CA THR A 282 4.96 10.94 -24.49
C THR A 282 3.75 10.43 -25.27
N PRO A 283 2.57 11.08 -25.10
CA PRO A 283 2.26 12.11 -24.10
C PRO A 283 2.30 11.58 -22.66
N THR A 284 2.62 12.46 -21.70
CA THR A 284 2.59 12.15 -20.26
C THR A 284 1.16 11.87 -19.79
N ILE A 285 0.98 10.83 -18.94
CA ILE A 285 -0.35 10.37 -18.51
C ILE A 285 -0.81 11.14 -17.26
N SER A 286 -1.99 11.73 -17.32
CA SER A 286 -2.70 12.26 -16.14
C SER A 286 -3.07 11.08 -15.22
N SER A 287 -2.86 11.21 -13.93
CA SER A 287 -3.09 10.13 -12.99
C SER A 287 -3.52 10.62 -11.62
N LEU A 288 -4.38 9.84 -10.98
CA LEU A 288 -4.84 10.06 -9.61
C LEU A 288 -3.84 9.44 -8.63
N GLY A 289 -3.09 10.27 -7.89
CA GLY A 289 -2.09 9.87 -6.92
C GLY A 289 -2.71 9.41 -5.60
N GLN A 290 -2.27 8.26 -5.10
CA GLN A 290 -2.79 7.61 -3.89
C GLN A 290 -1.98 7.94 -2.62
N ARG A 291 -0.89 8.70 -2.70
CA ARG A 291 0.02 9.03 -1.59
C ARG A 291 0.49 7.81 -0.80
N PRO A 292 1.10 6.81 -1.45
CA PRO A 292 1.42 5.54 -0.82
C PRO A 292 2.41 5.67 0.35
N PHE A 293 3.37 6.61 0.29
CA PHE A 293 4.30 6.85 1.38
C PHE A 293 3.58 7.34 2.65
N GLU A 294 2.64 8.28 2.51
CA GLU A 294 1.80 8.78 3.61
C GLU A 294 0.91 7.67 4.18
N MET A 295 0.35 6.81 3.30
CA MET A 295 -0.43 5.64 3.71
C MET A 295 0.40 4.68 4.57
N GLY A 296 1.64 4.40 4.19
CA GLY A 296 2.56 3.58 4.98
C GLY A 296 2.88 4.19 6.34
N GLN A 297 3.12 5.50 6.39
CA GLN A 297 3.34 6.22 7.65
C GLN A 297 2.11 6.18 8.56
N ALA A 298 0.91 6.37 7.99
CA ALA A 298 -0.34 6.32 8.74
C ALA A 298 -0.58 4.92 9.33
N ALA A 299 -0.32 3.86 8.54
CA ALA A 299 -0.44 2.48 8.99
C ALA A 299 0.55 2.16 10.14
N ALA A 300 1.79 2.63 10.05
CA ALA A 300 2.77 2.47 11.12
C ALA A 300 2.39 3.23 12.38
N ARG A 301 1.90 4.47 12.27
CA ARG A 301 1.38 5.24 13.40
C ARG A 301 0.18 4.55 14.04
N ALA A 302 -0.78 4.07 13.24
CA ALA A 302 -1.93 3.33 13.75
C ALA A 302 -1.54 2.09 14.56
N PHE A 303 -0.48 1.38 14.13
CA PHE A 303 0.09 0.26 14.90
C PHE A 303 0.69 0.74 16.23
N LEU A 304 1.53 1.79 16.22
CA LEU A 304 2.20 2.29 17.42
C LEU A 304 1.23 2.85 18.46
N ASP A 305 0.16 3.50 18.00
CA ASP A 305 -0.87 4.11 18.84
C ASP A 305 -1.98 3.13 19.26
N GLY A 306 -1.95 1.87 18.77
CA GLY A 306 -2.95 0.85 19.06
C GLY A 306 -4.35 1.21 18.54
N ARG A 307 -4.43 1.92 17.41
CA ARG A 307 -5.69 2.35 16.79
C ARG A 307 -6.44 1.19 16.16
N THR A 308 -7.76 1.33 16.07
CA THR A 308 -8.67 0.35 15.46
C THR A 308 -9.67 0.98 14.48
N ASP A 309 -9.63 2.29 14.32
CA ASP A 309 -10.48 3.07 13.43
C ASP A 309 -10.00 3.04 11.97
N THR A 310 -10.80 3.61 11.09
CA THR A 310 -10.44 3.78 9.68
C THR A 310 -9.91 5.19 9.45
N GLU A 311 -8.76 5.29 8.80
CA GLU A 311 -8.19 6.54 8.30
C GLU A 311 -8.23 6.57 6.77
N VAL A 312 -8.72 7.68 6.23
CA VAL A 312 -8.85 7.88 4.78
C VAL A 312 -7.75 8.84 4.32
N ILE A 313 -6.89 8.38 3.42
CA ILE A 313 -5.81 9.18 2.82
C ILE A 313 -6.38 9.90 1.58
N PRO A 314 -6.31 11.23 1.52
CA PRO A 314 -6.77 11.98 0.36
C PRO A 314 -5.96 11.63 -0.89
N MET A 315 -6.64 11.62 -2.04
CA MET A 315 -6.03 11.41 -3.35
C MET A 315 -5.88 12.74 -4.10
N GLU A 316 -4.91 12.82 -5.01
CA GLU A 316 -4.59 14.04 -5.74
C GLU A 316 -4.51 13.79 -7.24
N LEU A 317 -5.25 14.57 -8.05
CA LEU A 317 -5.21 14.44 -9.50
C LEU A 317 -4.02 15.22 -10.08
N HIS A 318 -3.09 14.50 -10.68
CA HIS A 318 -1.97 15.05 -11.45
C HIS A 318 -2.37 15.18 -12.92
N ILE A 319 -2.80 16.38 -13.32
CA ILE A 319 -3.19 16.68 -14.71
C ILE A 319 -1.93 16.80 -15.57
N ARG A 320 -1.88 16.00 -16.65
CA ARG A 320 -0.79 15.96 -17.61
C ARG A 320 -1.32 16.02 -19.05
N GLN A 321 -0.47 15.69 -20.02
CA GLN A 321 -0.81 15.82 -21.44
C GLN A 321 -2.01 14.95 -21.87
N SER A 322 -2.16 13.74 -21.34
CA SER A 322 -3.13 12.76 -21.84
C SER A 322 -4.60 13.12 -21.65
N SER A 323 -4.93 14.14 -20.86
CA SER A 323 -6.32 14.55 -20.63
C SER A 323 -6.55 16.06 -20.75
N ASN A 324 -5.52 16.85 -21.08
CA ASN A 324 -5.59 18.31 -21.07
C ASN A 324 -5.72 18.88 -22.49
N LYS A 325 -6.92 18.89 -23.06
CA LYS A 325 -7.21 19.48 -24.38
C LYS A 325 -6.90 20.98 -24.48
N ASN A 326 -7.01 21.72 -23.37
CA ASN A 326 -7.01 23.18 -23.38
C ASN A 326 -5.63 23.82 -23.24
N ASN A 327 -4.62 23.05 -22.87
CA ASN A 327 -3.25 23.56 -22.71
C ASN A 327 -2.40 23.19 -23.92
N LYS A 328 -2.40 24.07 -24.92
CA LYS A 328 -1.34 24.08 -25.94
C LYS A 328 -0.03 24.35 -25.20
N TRP A 329 0.67 23.32 -24.81
CA TRP A 329 2.05 23.46 -24.33
C TRP A 329 2.81 24.23 -25.40
N GLN A 330 3.18 25.46 -25.09
CA GLN A 330 4.10 26.23 -25.93
C GLN A 330 5.37 25.39 -26.07
N LYS A 331 5.71 25.11 -27.34
CA LYS A 331 6.92 24.38 -27.74
C LYS A 331 8.18 25.09 -27.28
#